data_762d2d82f32a4c307451d374d4697222
#
_entry.id   762d2d82f32a4c307451d374d4697222
#
_cell.length_a   1.000
_cell.length_b   1.000
_cell.length_c   1.000
_cell.angle_alpha   90.00
_cell.angle_beta   90.00
_cell.angle_gamma   90.00
#
_symmetry.space_group_name_H-M   'P 1'
#
loop_
_entity.id
_entity.type
_entity.pdbx_description
1 polymer ?
#
loop_
_entity_poly.entity_id
_entity_poly.type
_entity_poly.pdbx_seq_one_letter_code
_entity_poly.pdbx_strand_id
1 'polypeptide(L)'
;MTRAAWSQNLLLALEQFGEEGQIYASYLRARKTYIGFWKVRKNVSAFWTPLGTIYLNAVEYSLESNPADPRLLTLLIHEVKHLQQGLVTAHSVYGELEAWQLQFRLYHQKTNARMHSSIRKLLALPFGWDRDVLKQAGVFMQEYAGKGYRVDLLPLYPLGKEIRYRLFGKMPT
;
A
#
# COMPACT_ATOMS: atom_id res chain seq x y z
N MET A 1 -5.75 -26.27 -1.67
CA MET A 1 -6.45 -25.42 -2.70
C MET A 1 -5.46 -25.10 -3.80
N THR A 2 -5.88 -25.03 -5.10
CA THR A 2 -4.99 -24.56 -6.17
C THR A 2 -4.80 -23.05 -6.09
N ARG A 3 -3.68 -22.54 -6.64
CA ARG A 3 -3.44 -21.07 -6.67
C ARG A 3 -4.54 -20.33 -7.42
N ALA A 4 -5.02 -20.87 -8.53
CA ALA A 4 -6.09 -20.25 -9.32
C ALA A 4 -7.37 -20.11 -8.49
N ALA A 5 -7.78 -21.16 -7.80
CA ALA A 5 -8.96 -21.14 -6.93
C ALA A 5 -8.76 -20.16 -5.75
N TRP A 6 -7.57 -20.13 -5.15
CA TRP A 6 -7.26 -19.19 -4.07
C TRP A 6 -7.34 -17.72 -4.53
N SER A 7 -6.73 -17.41 -5.67
CA SER A 7 -6.77 -16.05 -6.24
C SER A 7 -8.19 -15.65 -6.64
N GLN A 8 -9.00 -16.56 -7.14
CA GLN A 8 -10.40 -16.29 -7.45
C GLN A 8 -11.20 -15.98 -6.16
N ASN A 9 -11.01 -16.76 -5.11
CA ASN A 9 -11.65 -16.52 -3.81
C ASN A 9 -11.19 -15.18 -3.20
N LEU A 10 -9.92 -14.82 -3.35
CA LEU A 10 -9.39 -13.53 -2.90
C LEU A 10 -10.08 -12.37 -3.64
N LEU A 11 -10.27 -12.46 -4.96
CA LEU A 11 -10.95 -11.43 -5.73
C LEU A 11 -12.43 -11.33 -5.37
N LEU A 12 -13.11 -12.45 -5.13
CA LEU A 12 -14.49 -12.46 -4.66
C LEU A 12 -14.62 -11.84 -3.27
N ALA A 13 -13.72 -12.16 -2.36
CA ALA A 13 -13.68 -11.56 -1.02
C ALA A 13 -13.43 -10.05 -1.09
N LEU A 14 -12.56 -9.62 -2.01
CA LEU A 14 -12.29 -8.21 -2.24
C LEU A 14 -13.53 -7.48 -2.80
N GLU A 15 -14.29 -8.07 -3.73
CA GLU A 15 -15.56 -7.52 -4.23
C GLU A 15 -16.60 -7.36 -3.12
N GLN A 16 -16.61 -8.27 -2.14
CA GLN A 16 -17.51 -8.23 -0.98
C GLN A 16 -17.01 -7.26 0.12
N PHE A 17 -15.81 -6.74 -0.01
CA PHE A 17 -15.21 -5.85 0.99
C PHE A 17 -15.83 -4.45 1.04
N GLY A 18 -16.65 -4.09 0.05
CA GLY A 18 -17.35 -2.81 -0.09
C GLY A 18 -17.02 -2.13 -1.40
N GLU A 19 -17.43 -0.89 -1.56
CA GLU A 19 -17.29 -0.14 -2.81
C GLU A 19 -15.82 -0.03 -3.25
N GLU A 20 -14.93 0.37 -2.34
CA GLU A 20 -13.49 0.38 -2.65
C GLU A 20 -12.98 -1.00 -3.06
N GLY A 21 -13.41 -2.06 -2.37
CA GLY A 21 -13.04 -3.43 -2.72
C GLY A 21 -13.43 -3.79 -4.14
N GLN A 22 -14.62 -3.42 -4.59
CA GLN A 22 -15.11 -3.63 -5.95
C GLN A 22 -14.24 -2.89 -6.99
N ILE A 23 -13.87 -1.65 -6.72
CA ILE A 23 -12.98 -0.86 -7.59
C ILE A 23 -11.64 -1.57 -7.77
N TYR A 24 -11.02 -2.02 -6.68
CA TYR A 24 -9.71 -2.67 -6.72
C TYR A 24 -9.77 -4.08 -7.31
N ALA A 25 -10.82 -4.85 -7.04
CA ALA A 25 -11.05 -6.14 -7.69
C ALA A 25 -11.23 -6.01 -9.21
N SER A 26 -12.01 -5.02 -9.66
CA SER A 26 -12.21 -4.71 -11.07
C SER A 26 -10.89 -4.33 -11.75
N TYR A 27 -10.06 -3.52 -11.10
CA TYR A 27 -8.72 -3.18 -11.61
C TYR A 27 -7.85 -4.43 -11.79
N LEU A 28 -7.78 -5.29 -10.78
CA LEU A 28 -7.00 -6.54 -10.82
C LEU A 28 -7.45 -7.48 -11.95
N ARG A 29 -8.79 -7.61 -12.14
CA ARG A 29 -9.36 -8.43 -13.22
C ARG A 29 -9.04 -7.85 -14.60
N ALA A 30 -9.28 -6.54 -14.80
CA ALA A 30 -9.04 -5.88 -16.07
C ALA A 30 -7.58 -5.96 -16.51
N ARG A 31 -6.65 -5.86 -15.56
CA ARG A 31 -5.20 -5.96 -15.80
C ARG A 31 -4.68 -7.39 -15.81
N LYS A 32 -5.51 -8.38 -15.48
CA LYS A 32 -5.09 -9.78 -15.28
C LYS A 32 -3.87 -9.86 -14.36
N THR A 33 -3.88 -9.04 -13.30
CA THR A 33 -2.76 -8.92 -12.36
C THR A 33 -2.46 -10.27 -11.72
N TYR A 34 -1.22 -10.73 -11.85
CA TYR A 34 -0.77 -11.94 -11.18
C TYR A 34 -0.53 -11.64 -9.70
N ILE A 35 -1.11 -12.47 -8.82
CA ILE A 35 -0.87 -12.45 -7.39
C ILE A 35 -0.16 -13.74 -7.01
N GLY A 36 1.05 -13.62 -6.48
CA GLY A 36 1.91 -14.76 -6.12
C GLY A 36 2.44 -14.66 -4.69
N PHE A 37 3.26 -15.64 -4.34
CA PHE A 37 3.95 -15.68 -3.05
C PHE A 37 5.45 -15.68 -3.30
N TRP A 38 6.17 -14.80 -2.58
CA TRP A 38 7.62 -14.69 -2.67
C TRP A 38 8.21 -14.47 -1.28
N LYS A 39 9.24 -15.24 -0.91
CA LYS A 39 9.90 -15.08 0.37
C LYS A 39 10.77 -13.83 0.39
N VAL A 40 10.40 -12.85 1.18
CA VAL A 40 11.13 -11.61 1.40
C VAL A 40 11.44 -11.39 2.88
N ARG A 41 12.03 -10.26 3.24
CA ARG A 41 12.36 -9.88 4.62
C ARG A 41 11.07 -9.79 5.46
N LYS A 42 11.13 -10.09 6.77
CA LYS A 42 9.99 -10.10 7.68
C LYS A 42 9.20 -8.79 7.79
N ASN A 43 9.83 -7.67 7.47
CA ASN A 43 9.20 -6.35 7.55
C ASN A 43 8.56 -5.88 6.23
N VAL A 44 8.44 -6.77 5.25
CA VAL A 44 7.76 -6.53 3.98
C VAL A 44 6.69 -7.59 3.85
N SER A 45 5.42 -7.22 4.01
CA SER A 45 4.29 -8.17 3.95
C SER A 45 3.81 -8.43 2.52
N ALA A 46 3.99 -7.46 1.62
CA ALA A 46 3.75 -7.60 0.18
C ALA A 46 4.62 -6.60 -0.58
N PHE A 47 4.69 -6.77 -1.89
CA PHE A 47 5.25 -5.79 -2.81
C PHE A 47 4.68 -5.96 -4.22
N TRP A 48 4.61 -4.87 -4.96
CA TRP A 48 4.26 -4.84 -6.36
C TRP A 48 5.50 -4.75 -7.25
N THR A 49 5.33 -5.03 -8.53
CA THR A 49 6.39 -4.87 -9.54
C THR A 49 5.94 -3.93 -10.66
N PRO A 50 6.87 -3.26 -11.34
CA PRO A 50 6.54 -2.41 -12.50
C PRO A 50 5.83 -3.15 -13.64
N LEU A 51 5.94 -4.48 -13.68
CA LEU A 51 5.26 -5.34 -14.65
C LEU A 51 3.81 -5.66 -14.26
N GLY A 52 3.28 -5.05 -13.19
CA GLY A 52 1.90 -5.24 -12.77
C GLY A 52 1.64 -6.53 -11.99
N THR A 53 2.65 -7.09 -11.35
CA THR A 53 2.53 -8.27 -10.49
C THR A 53 2.55 -7.86 -9.02
N ILE A 54 1.79 -8.55 -8.17
CA ILE A 54 1.83 -8.40 -6.71
C ILE A 54 2.33 -9.70 -6.09
N TYR A 55 3.29 -9.59 -5.18
CA TYR A 55 3.78 -10.72 -4.38
C TYR A 55 3.48 -10.50 -2.90
N LEU A 56 2.82 -11.49 -2.31
CA LEU A 56 2.64 -11.59 -0.87
C LEU A 56 3.85 -12.30 -0.26
N ASN A 57 4.27 -11.87 0.94
CA ASN A 57 5.40 -12.52 1.61
C ASN A 57 5.05 -13.95 2.01
N ALA A 58 5.76 -14.92 1.43
CA ALA A 58 5.56 -16.34 1.71
C ALA A 58 5.90 -16.76 3.15
N VAL A 59 6.47 -15.86 3.98
CA VAL A 59 6.64 -16.09 5.43
C VAL A 59 5.34 -15.86 6.18
N GLU A 60 4.46 -14.96 5.69
CA GLU A 60 3.22 -14.56 6.34
C GLU A 60 1.99 -15.17 5.67
N TYR A 61 2.05 -15.37 4.35
CA TYR A 61 0.91 -15.79 3.53
C TYR A 61 1.22 -17.04 2.70
N SER A 62 0.19 -17.86 2.52
CA SER A 62 0.25 -19.09 1.70
C SER A 62 -1.11 -19.38 1.08
N LEU A 63 -1.23 -20.47 0.32
CA LEU A 63 -2.51 -20.95 -0.20
C LEU A 63 -3.50 -21.42 0.88
N GLU A 64 -3.06 -21.52 2.12
CA GLU A 64 -3.87 -21.85 3.29
C GLU A 64 -4.37 -20.59 4.02
N SER A 65 -3.81 -19.43 3.71
CA SER A 65 -4.26 -18.16 4.27
C SER A 65 -5.69 -17.88 3.85
N ASN A 66 -6.50 -17.37 4.81
CA ASN A 66 -7.89 -17.00 4.53
C ASN A 66 -7.93 -15.84 3.52
N PRO A 67 -8.47 -16.03 2.31
CA PRO A 67 -8.55 -14.97 1.32
C PRO A 67 -9.48 -13.81 1.71
N ALA A 68 -10.35 -14.00 2.71
CA ALA A 68 -11.23 -12.96 3.24
C ALA A 68 -10.67 -12.24 4.50
N ASP A 69 -9.41 -12.50 4.87
CA ASP A 69 -8.78 -11.79 5.99
C ASP A 69 -8.70 -10.28 5.68
N PRO A 70 -9.28 -9.41 6.52
CA PRO A 70 -9.24 -7.96 6.31
C PRO A 70 -7.82 -7.39 6.21
N ARG A 71 -6.84 -7.97 6.90
CA ARG A 71 -5.43 -7.56 6.79
C ARG A 71 -4.90 -7.81 5.38
N LEU A 72 -5.15 -9.01 4.86
CA LEU A 72 -4.73 -9.40 3.53
C LEU A 72 -5.42 -8.54 2.46
N LEU A 73 -6.74 -8.33 2.59
CA LEU A 73 -7.50 -7.54 1.62
C LEU A 73 -7.04 -6.08 1.58
N THR A 74 -6.82 -5.45 2.74
CA THR A 74 -6.37 -4.07 2.79
C THR A 74 -4.91 -3.90 2.38
N LEU A 75 -4.05 -4.89 2.65
CA LEU A 75 -2.69 -4.95 2.12
C LEU A 75 -2.71 -5.06 0.58
N LEU A 76 -3.57 -5.90 0.03
CA LEU A 76 -3.74 -6.02 -1.42
C LEU A 76 -4.20 -4.70 -2.04
N ILE A 77 -5.14 -4.00 -1.42
CA ILE A 77 -5.59 -2.66 -1.85
C ILE A 77 -4.41 -1.67 -1.86
N HIS A 78 -3.55 -1.70 -0.85
CA HIS A 78 -2.33 -0.88 -0.80
C HIS A 78 -1.42 -1.13 -2.02
N GLU A 79 -1.13 -2.39 -2.34
CA GLU A 79 -0.27 -2.73 -3.48
C GLU A 79 -0.93 -2.36 -4.82
N VAL A 80 -2.26 -2.53 -4.94
CA VAL A 80 -2.98 -2.10 -6.14
C VAL A 80 -2.97 -0.58 -6.27
N LYS A 81 -3.04 0.15 -5.15
CA LYS A 81 -2.91 1.62 -5.17
C LYS A 81 -1.58 2.05 -5.78
N HIS A 82 -0.49 1.37 -5.45
CA HIS A 82 0.80 1.63 -6.07
C HIS A 82 0.82 1.34 -7.57
N LEU A 83 0.16 0.27 -8.02
CA LEU A 83 0.01 0.00 -9.46
C LEU A 83 -0.77 1.12 -10.18
N GLN A 84 -1.78 1.70 -9.53
CA GLN A 84 -2.55 2.84 -10.08
C GLN A 84 -1.74 4.14 -10.12
N GLN A 85 -0.94 4.39 -9.08
CA GLN A 85 -0.06 5.56 -9.00
C GLN A 85 1.05 5.56 -10.05
N GLY A 86 1.44 4.37 -10.50
CA GLY A 86 2.58 4.17 -11.39
C GLY A 86 3.94 4.31 -10.67
N LEU A 87 5.00 3.87 -11.34
CA LEU A 87 6.33 3.70 -10.77
C LEU A 87 6.86 4.95 -10.05
N VAL A 88 6.73 6.11 -10.65
CA VAL A 88 7.33 7.35 -10.16
C VAL A 88 6.64 7.85 -8.88
N THR A 89 5.31 7.78 -8.83
CA THR A 89 4.55 8.23 -7.65
C THR A 89 4.64 7.22 -6.52
N ALA A 90 4.50 5.94 -6.82
CA ALA A 90 4.59 4.88 -5.84
C ALA A 90 5.95 4.85 -5.09
N HIS A 91 7.03 5.25 -5.76
CA HIS A 91 8.36 5.38 -5.15
C HIS A 91 8.61 6.76 -4.55
N SER A 92 7.65 7.30 -3.81
CA SER A 92 7.76 8.54 -3.05
C SER A 92 7.03 8.45 -1.72
N VAL A 93 7.43 9.26 -0.74
CA VAL A 93 6.69 9.35 0.53
C VAL A 93 5.24 9.80 0.31
N TYR A 94 5.00 10.65 -0.68
CA TYR A 94 3.65 11.05 -1.08
C TYR A 94 2.80 9.85 -1.52
N GLY A 95 3.33 8.98 -2.38
CA GLY A 95 2.63 7.78 -2.85
C GLY A 95 2.38 6.79 -1.72
N GLU A 96 3.38 6.59 -0.86
CA GLU A 96 3.26 5.76 0.33
C GLU A 96 2.19 6.31 1.28
N LEU A 97 2.17 7.62 1.54
CA LEU A 97 1.16 8.23 2.43
C LEU A 97 -0.27 7.93 1.94
N GLU A 98 -0.52 8.07 0.65
CA GLU A 98 -1.83 7.77 0.06
C GLU A 98 -2.21 6.29 0.25
N ALA A 99 -1.29 5.38 -0.03
CA ALA A 99 -1.53 3.94 0.08
C ALA A 99 -1.72 3.49 1.54
N TRP A 100 -0.91 4.01 2.48
CA TRP A 100 -1.04 3.71 3.90
C TRP A 100 -2.34 4.25 4.50
N GLN A 101 -2.69 5.50 4.20
CA GLN A 101 -3.94 6.08 4.70
C GLN A 101 -5.15 5.29 4.19
N LEU A 102 -5.17 4.89 2.93
CA LEU A 102 -6.21 4.05 2.36
C LEU A 102 -6.29 2.69 3.08
N GLN A 103 -5.18 1.97 3.17
CA GLN A 103 -5.09 0.66 3.82
C GLN A 103 -5.64 0.69 5.24
N PHE A 104 -5.11 1.57 6.09
CA PHE A 104 -5.44 1.56 7.51
C PHE A 104 -6.82 2.16 7.82
N ARG A 105 -7.31 3.10 7.00
CA ARG A 105 -8.69 3.57 7.09
C ARG A 105 -9.67 2.41 6.84
N LEU A 106 -9.48 1.68 5.74
CA LEU A 106 -10.33 0.54 5.39
C LEU A 106 -10.22 -0.60 6.42
N TYR A 107 -9.01 -0.91 6.87
CA TYR A 107 -8.80 -1.92 7.90
C TYR A 107 -9.57 -1.57 9.18
N HIS A 108 -9.47 -0.33 9.66
CA HIS A 108 -10.17 0.12 10.85
C HIS A 108 -11.69 0.09 10.67
N GLN A 109 -12.19 0.58 9.54
CA GLN A 109 -13.62 0.57 9.22
C GLN A 109 -14.23 -0.86 9.24
N LYS A 110 -13.45 -1.86 8.81
CA LYS A 110 -13.92 -3.25 8.73
C LYS A 110 -13.76 -4.04 10.03
N THR A 111 -12.80 -3.68 10.86
CA THR A 111 -12.46 -4.51 12.03
C THR A 111 -12.75 -3.82 13.36
N ASN A 112 -12.90 -2.50 13.40
CA ASN A 112 -12.90 -1.69 14.62
C ASN A 112 -11.68 -1.96 15.54
N ALA A 113 -10.61 -2.54 14.98
CA ALA A 113 -9.43 -2.89 15.74
C ALA A 113 -8.74 -1.65 16.30
N ARG A 114 -8.18 -1.77 17.49
CA ARG A 114 -7.38 -0.68 18.08
C ARG A 114 -6.17 -0.41 17.22
N MET A 115 -6.07 0.82 16.73
CA MET A 115 -4.94 1.26 15.91
C MET A 115 -3.71 1.59 16.74
N HIS A 116 -2.54 1.27 16.22
CA HIS A 116 -1.27 1.75 16.76
C HIS A 116 -1.22 3.29 16.75
N SER A 117 -0.51 3.88 17.73
CA SER A 117 -0.44 5.34 17.88
C SER A 117 0.12 6.02 16.62
N SER A 118 1.16 5.48 15.99
CA SER A 118 1.74 6.01 14.76
C SER A 118 0.76 5.99 13.59
N ILE A 119 -0.06 4.93 13.48
CA ILE A 119 -1.10 4.85 12.44
C ILE A 119 -2.18 5.91 12.66
N ARG A 120 -2.63 6.13 13.90
CA ARG A 120 -3.59 7.19 14.20
C ARG A 120 -3.05 8.57 13.81
N LYS A 121 -1.77 8.83 14.13
CA LYS A 121 -1.11 10.08 13.72
C LYS A 121 -1.01 10.21 12.21
N LEU A 122 -0.67 9.11 11.51
CA LEU A 122 -0.58 9.07 10.05
C LEU A 122 -1.93 9.35 9.38
N LEU A 123 -3.02 8.77 9.90
CA LEU A 123 -4.37 9.01 9.38
C LEU A 123 -4.89 10.43 9.65
N ALA A 124 -4.35 11.11 10.67
CA ALA A 124 -4.69 12.51 10.98
C ALA A 124 -3.94 13.53 10.12
N LEU A 125 -2.90 13.12 9.39
CA LEU A 125 -2.19 14.01 8.48
C LEU A 125 -3.06 14.37 7.28
N PRO A 126 -3.08 15.65 6.87
CA PRO A 126 -3.73 16.03 5.61
C PRO A 126 -2.96 15.42 4.43
N PHE A 127 -3.70 14.85 3.48
CA PHE A 127 -3.08 14.39 2.24
C PHE A 127 -2.82 15.59 1.32
N GLY A 128 -1.59 15.74 0.88
CA GLY A 128 -1.20 16.88 0.03
C GLY A 128 0.31 16.98 -0.20
N TRP A 129 0.73 18.12 -0.73
CA TRP A 129 2.10 18.38 -1.14
C TRP A 129 2.95 19.08 -0.06
N ASP A 130 2.44 19.26 1.16
CA ASP A 130 3.18 19.89 2.23
C ASP A 130 4.40 19.03 2.62
N ARG A 131 5.59 19.64 2.53
CA ARG A 131 6.86 18.93 2.73
C ARG A 131 7.05 18.46 4.18
N ASP A 132 6.59 19.24 5.14
CA ASP A 132 6.75 18.89 6.55
C ASP A 132 5.75 17.82 6.96
N VAL A 133 4.56 17.83 6.38
CA VAL A 133 3.59 16.74 6.49
C VAL A 133 4.18 15.43 5.92
N LEU A 134 4.80 15.47 4.75
CA LEU A 134 5.40 14.28 4.15
C LEU A 134 6.59 13.74 4.98
N LYS A 135 7.42 14.61 5.56
CA LYS A 135 8.47 14.17 6.49
C LYS A 135 7.89 13.48 7.72
N GLN A 136 6.84 14.06 8.32
CA GLN A 136 6.15 13.46 9.46
C GLN A 136 5.53 12.11 9.10
N ALA A 137 4.92 12.00 7.92
CA ALA A 137 4.39 10.74 7.41
C ALA A 137 5.46 9.65 7.35
N GLY A 138 6.63 9.96 6.79
CA GLY A 138 7.76 9.03 6.75
C GLY A 138 8.19 8.55 8.14
N VAL A 139 8.25 9.46 9.13
CA VAL A 139 8.57 9.10 10.52
C VAL A 139 7.52 8.14 11.09
N PHE A 140 6.22 8.42 10.93
CA PHE A 140 5.16 7.56 11.48
C PHE A 140 5.09 6.19 10.81
N MET A 141 5.33 6.12 9.49
CA MET A 141 5.45 4.85 8.77
C MET A 141 6.61 4.02 9.32
N GLN A 142 7.78 4.63 9.52
CA GLN A 142 8.97 3.95 10.02
C GLN A 142 8.83 3.53 11.49
N GLU A 143 8.17 4.34 12.33
CA GLU A 143 7.84 3.97 13.72
C GLU A 143 6.95 2.71 13.78
N TYR A 144 6.00 2.59 12.85
CA TYR A 144 5.09 1.45 12.79
C TYR A 144 5.75 0.20 12.19
N ALA A 145 6.37 0.33 11.02
CA ALA A 145 6.93 -0.81 10.28
C ALA A 145 8.34 -1.21 10.75
N GLY A 146 8.98 -0.38 11.60
CA GLY A 146 10.30 -0.63 12.14
C GLY A 146 11.44 -0.21 11.20
N LYS A 147 12.69 -0.29 11.72
CA LYS A 147 13.90 0.20 11.04
C LYS A 147 14.20 -0.45 9.69
N GLY A 148 13.60 -1.61 9.39
CA GLY A 148 13.76 -2.28 8.10
C GLY A 148 12.93 -1.67 6.98
N TYR A 149 11.92 -0.87 7.30
CA TYR A 149 11.10 -0.15 6.32
C TYR A 149 11.79 1.17 5.94
N ARG A 150 12.47 1.16 4.80
CA ARG A 150 13.39 2.23 4.38
C ARG A 150 12.68 3.36 3.62
N VAL A 151 11.55 3.84 4.17
CA VAL A 151 10.83 5.01 3.63
C VAL A 151 11.72 6.28 3.63
N ASP A 152 12.70 6.33 4.51
CA ASP A 152 13.72 7.38 4.59
C ASP A 152 14.58 7.52 3.32
N LEU A 153 14.65 6.46 2.49
CA LEU A 153 15.36 6.49 1.20
C LEU A 153 14.50 7.03 0.06
N LEU A 154 13.19 7.13 0.25
CA LEU A 154 12.31 7.63 -0.79
C LEU A 154 12.36 9.16 -0.87
N PRO A 155 12.27 9.75 -2.08
CA PRO A 155 12.03 11.17 -2.22
C PRO A 155 10.67 11.54 -1.62
N LEU A 156 10.54 12.74 -1.07
CA LEU A 156 9.25 13.18 -0.49
C LEU A 156 8.18 13.28 -1.58
N TYR A 157 8.54 13.79 -2.74
CA TYR A 157 7.65 13.91 -3.91
C TYR A 157 7.97 12.87 -4.99
N PRO A 158 7.04 12.58 -5.91
CA PRO A 158 7.37 11.88 -7.14
C PRO A 158 8.58 12.51 -7.84
N LEU A 159 9.47 11.70 -8.39
CA LEU A 159 10.84 12.10 -8.77
C LEU A 159 10.89 13.41 -9.59
N GLY A 160 10.03 13.59 -10.58
CA GLY A 160 10.01 14.81 -11.38
C GLY A 160 9.66 16.07 -10.57
N LYS A 161 8.73 15.95 -9.61
CA LYS A 161 8.37 17.05 -8.70
C LYS A 161 9.48 17.30 -7.66
N GLU A 162 10.15 16.26 -7.16
CA GLU A 162 11.30 16.41 -6.24
C GLU A 162 12.47 17.13 -6.92
N ILE A 163 12.79 16.77 -8.16
CA ILE A 163 13.84 17.47 -8.95
C ILE A 163 13.46 18.95 -9.12
N ARG A 164 12.22 19.23 -9.54
CA ARG A 164 11.75 20.60 -9.72
C ARG A 164 11.81 21.41 -8.42
N TYR A 165 11.43 20.81 -7.30
CA TYR A 165 11.54 21.46 -6.00
C TYR A 165 12.99 21.80 -5.65
N ARG A 166 13.92 20.87 -5.86
CA ARG A 166 15.35 21.09 -5.57
C ARG A 166 15.98 22.17 -6.44
N LEU A 167 15.54 22.30 -7.70
CA LEU A 167 16.09 23.28 -8.63
C LEU A 167 15.50 24.69 -8.41
N PHE A 168 14.22 24.78 -8.07
CA PHE A 168 13.49 26.05 -8.08
C PHE A 168 12.91 26.48 -6.72
N GLY A 169 13.00 25.64 -5.70
CA GLY A 169 12.48 25.94 -4.37
C GLY A 169 10.96 26.08 -4.27
N LYS A 170 10.22 25.77 -5.34
CA LYS A 170 8.76 25.95 -5.42
C LYS A 170 8.05 24.64 -5.10
N MET A 171 7.03 24.72 -4.24
CA MET A 171 6.16 23.58 -3.95
C MET A 171 5.46 23.10 -5.22
N PRO A 172 5.29 21.77 -5.42
CA PRO A 172 4.44 21.25 -6.47
C PRO A 172 2.99 21.69 -6.25
N THR A 173 2.39 22.19 -7.27
CA THR A 173 0.95 22.49 -7.33
C THR A 173 0.20 21.28 -7.88
#